data_3abbf6475872fcbe2973085b59b90b78
#
_entry.id   3abbf6475872fcbe2973085b59b90b78
#
_cell.length_a   1.000
_cell.length_b   1.000
_cell.length_c   1.000
_cell.angle_alpha   90.00
_cell.angle_beta   90.00
_cell.angle_gamma   90.00
#
_symmetry.space_group_name_H-M   'P 1'
#
loop_
_entity.id
_entity.type
_entity.pdbx_description
1 polymer ?
#
loop_
_entity_poly.entity_id
_entity_poly.type
_entity_poly.pdbx_seq_one_letter_code
_entity_poly.pdbx_strand_id
1 'polypeptide(L)'
;MPTDTFFKLSEEKRNKIIEAGKEEFSNVNIDNASIKNIAEKAGIARGSFYQYFESKKDLLHFILEENRETMEMKLNKIVTESDGDIFSIYISMYDDMTAKCFNNMNQEIYRKIFENIKTNDESIYEGMEQKKEQDFKKFKSMINTSKLKIENDLDYNLIIQILNAVTMSSVVRSIKYESQEKAREEFLKKIELVKKGIEKRC
;
A
#
# COMPACT_ATOMS: atom_id res chain seq x y z
N MET A 1 -10.04 -5.16 16.62
CA MET A 1 -9.09 -4.08 17.04
C MET A 1 -8.30 -4.56 18.24
N PRO A 2 -7.00 -4.26 18.36
CA PRO A 2 -6.20 -4.66 19.51
C PRO A 2 -6.79 -4.12 20.82
N THR A 3 -6.55 -4.83 21.90
CA THR A 3 -6.97 -4.41 23.24
C THR A 3 -6.06 -3.31 23.81
N ASP A 4 -6.53 -2.60 24.83
CA ASP A 4 -5.69 -1.65 25.59
C ASP A 4 -4.42 -2.30 26.15
N THR A 5 -4.46 -3.59 26.45
CA THR A 5 -3.33 -4.36 26.96
C THR A 5 -2.19 -4.45 25.93
N PHE A 6 -2.52 -4.57 24.64
CA PHE A 6 -1.54 -4.56 23.57
C PHE A 6 -0.81 -3.21 23.50
N PHE A 7 -1.53 -2.11 23.58
CA PHE A 7 -0.92 -0.77 23.51
C PHE A 7 -0.07 -0.41 24.73
N LYS A 8 -0.26 -1.09 25.88
CA LYS A 8 0.58 -0.95 27.08
C LYS A 8 1.89 -1.74 27.00
N LEU A 9 2.07 -2.60 26.01
CA LEU A 9 3.35 -3.29 25.78
C LEU A 9 4.43 -2.29 25.36
N SER A 10 5.69 -2.65 25.64
CA SER A 10 6.82 -1.92 25.05
C SER A 10 6.78 -2.02 23.52
N GLU A 11 7.28 -0.98 22.84
CA GLU A 11 7.36 -0.93 21.39
C GLU A 11 8.05 -2.18 20.80
N GLU A 12 9.14 -2.62 21.43
CA GLU A 12 9.85 -3.83 21.03
C GLU A 12 8.95 -5.08 21.03
N LYS A 13 8.12 -5.24 22.07
CA LYS A 13 7.20 -6.38 22.16
C LYS A 13 6.08 -6.30 21.14
N ARG A 14 5.52 -5.09 20.93
CA ARG A 14 4.50 -4.89 19.89
C ARG A 14 5.05 -5.24 18.51
N ASN A 15 6.25 -4.72 18.19
CA ASN A 15 6.89 -4.98 16.90
C ASN A 15 7.17 -6.47 16.68
N LYS A 16 7.60 -7.22 17.71
CA LYS A 16 7.80 -8.68 17.60
C LYS A 16 6.49 -9.41 17.24
N ILE A 17 5.37 -9.00 17.83
CA ILE A 17 4.07 -9.63 17.53
C ILE A 17 3.62 -9.29 16.11
N ILE A 18 3.77 -8.02 15.70
CA ILE A 18 3.42 -7.55 14.36
C ILE A 18 4.26 -8.26 13.29
N GLU A 19 5.58 -8.33 13.47
CA GLU A 19 6.48 -8.98 12.51
C GLU A 19 6.23 -10.51 12.42
N ALA A 20 5.97 -11.17 13.56
CA ALA A 20 5.58 -12.56 13.57
C ALA A 20 4.26 -12.80 12.81
N GLY A 21 3.29 -11.90 12.97
CA GLY A 21 2.03 -11.92 12.21
C GLY A 21 2.25 -11.72 10.72
N LYS A 22 3.01 -10.72 10.33
CA LYS A 22 3.36 -10.45 8.92
C LYS A 22 4.00 -11.66 8.26
N GLU A 23 4.97 -12.26 8.93
CA GLU A 23 5.65 -13.45 8.41
C GLU A 23 4.69 -14.63 8.24
N GLU A 24 3.85 -14.92 9.23
CA GLU A 24 2.87 -16.00 9.13
C GLU A 24 1.89 -15.77 7.98
N PHE A 25 1.28 -14.58 7.89
CA PHE A 25 0.29 -14.25 6.86
C PHE A 25 0.89 -14.12 5.45
N SER A 26 2.20 -13.89 5.33
CA SER A 26 2.87 -13.91 4.04
C SER A 26 3.12 -15.32 3.51
N ASN A 27 3.21 -16.31 4.39
CA ASN A 27 3.56 -17.68 4.04
C ASN A 27 2.32 -18.58 3.80
N VAL A 28 1.20 -18.29 4.45
CA VAL A 28 -0.02 -19.09 4.34
C VAL A 28 -1.25 -18.19 4.27
N ASN A 29 -2.35 -18.70 3.69
CA ASN A 29 -3.61 -17.98 3.74
C ASN A 29 -4.13 -17.88 5.18
N ILE A 30 -5.05 -16.93 5.42
CA ILE A 30 -5.51 -16.63 6.77
C ILE A 30 -6.14 -17.83 7.48
N ASP A 31 -6.84 -18.72 6.77
CA ASP A 31 -7.48 -19.87 7.36
C ASP A 31 -6.46 -20.86 7.94
N ASN A 32 -5.33 -21.01 7.25
CA ASN A 32 -4.23 -21.90 7.65
C ASN A 32 -3.22 -21.24 8.62
N ALA A 33 -3.29 -19.92 8.83
CA ALA A 33 -2.40 -19.20 9.72
C ALA A 33 -2.58 -19.68 11.18
N SER A 34 -1.45 -19.87 11.87
CA SER A 34 -1.38 -20.47 13.21
C SER A 34 -1.02 -19.44 14.29
N ILE A 35 -1.95 -19.18 15.21
CA ILE A 35 -1.68 -18.38 16.42
C ILE A 35 -0.51 -18.96 17.23
N LYS A 36 -0.32 -20.30 17.21
CA LYS A 36 0.80 -20.94 17.88
C LYS A 36 2.13 -20.48 17.28
N ASN A 37 2.24 -20.50 15.94
CA ASN A 37 3.46 -20.07 15.25
C ASN A 37 3.75 -18.58 15.50
N ILE A 38 2.71 -17.74 15.43
CA ILE A 38 2.82 -16.29 15.70
C ILE A 38 3.33 -16.07 17.13
N ALA A 39 2.73 -16.72 18.13
CA ALA A 39 3.12 -16.57 19.52
C ALA A 39 4.57 -17.06 19.77
N GLU A 40 4.95 -18.20 19.22
CA GLU A 40 6.28 -18.78 19.34
C GLU A 40 7.37 -17.85 18.75
N LYS A 41 7.12 -17.31 17.53
CA LYS A 41 8.03 -16.35 16.89
C LYS A 41 8.10 -15.02 17.64
N ALA A 42 6.98 -14.54 18.17
CA ALA A 42 6.93 -13.31 18.95
C ALA A 42 7.54 -13.45 20.37
N GLY A 43 7.85 -14.69 20.80
CA GLY A 43 8.37 -14.97 22.15
C GLY A 43 7.33 -14.77 23.25
N ILE A 44 6.05 -15.03 22.96
CA ILE A 44 4.95 -14.92 23.94
C ILE A 44 4.26 -16.28 24.14
N ALA A 45 3.61 -16.46 25.30
CA ALA A 45 2.76 -17.62 25.49
C ALA A 45 1.52 -17.52 24.57
N ARG A 46 1.06 -18.65 24.00
CA ARG A 46 -0.16 -18.68 23.16
C ARG A 46 -1.38 -18.05 23.81
N GLY A 47 -1.56 -18.25 25.11
CA GLY A 47 -2.65 -17.64 25.87
C GLY A 47 -2.56 -16.12 25.96
N SER A 48 -1.33 -15.56 25.93
CA SER A 48 -1.11 -14.12 25.93
C SER A 48 -1.56 -13.45 24.63
N PHE A 49 -1.56 -14.17 23.51
CA PHE A 49 -2.08 -13.65 22.24
C PHE A 49 -3.52 -13.13 22.39
N TYR A 50 -4.37 -13.90 23.07
CA TYR A 50 -5.79 -13.55 23.29
C TYR A 50 -6.01 -12.40 24.28
N GLN A 51 -4.96 -11.98 24.99
CA GLN A 51 -4.99 -10.75 25.77
C GLN A 51 -4.80 -9.50 24.89
N TYR A 52 -4.28 -9.66 23.69
CA TYR A 52 -3.95 -8.59 22.77
C TYR A 52 -4.92 -8.52 21.58
N PHE A 53 -5.32 -9.66 21.02
CA PHE A 53 -6.17 -9.78 19.83
C PHE A 53 -7.23 -10.86 20.06
N GLU A 54 -8.46 -10.59 19.62
CA GLU A 54 -9.55 -11.56 19.70
C GLU A 54 -9.33 -12.78 18.81
N SER A 55 -8.68 -12.55 17.64
CA SER A 55 -8.44 -13.57 16.64
C SER A 55 -7.22 -13.24 15.77
N LYS A 56 -6.77 -14.21 14.99
CA LYS A 56 -5.75 -13.98 13.95
C LYS A 56 -6.21 -12.99 12.87
N LYS A 57 -7.52 -12.94 12.58
CA LYS A 57 -8.11 -11.94 11.67
C LYS A 57 -7.99 -10.53 12.25
N ASP A 58 -8.18 -10.36 13.54
CA ASP A 58 -8.04 -9.08 14.23
C ASP A 58 -6.60 -8.55 14.16
N LEU A 59 -5.59 -9.42 14.36
CA LEU A 59 -4.19 -9.07 14.13
C LEU A 59 -3.91 -8.68 12.67
N LEU A 60 -4.45 -9.44 11.70
CA LEU A 60 -4.28 -9.13 10.29
C LEU A 60 -4.88 -7.76 9.94
N HIS A 61 -6.11 -7.48 10.39
CA HIS A 61 -6.74 -6.18 10.21
C HIS A 61 -5.88 -5.03 10.76
N PHE A 62 -5.32 -5.22 11.95
CA PHE A 62 -4.44 -4.23 12.55
C PHE A 62 -3.17 -3.98 11.71
N ILE A 63 -2.52 -5.05 11.24
CA ILE A 63 -1.33 -4.96 10.37
C ILE A 63 -1.65 -4.21 9.06
N LEU A 64 -2.79 -4.50 8.45
CA LEU A 64 -3.21 -3.84 7.21
C LEU A 64 -3.54 -2.37 7.43
N GLU A 65 -4.18 -2.02 8.55
CA GLU A 65 -4.52 -0.64 8.88
C GLU A 65 -3.26 0.20 9.17
N GLU A 66 -2.30 -0.30 9.95
CA GLU A 66 -1.01 0.39 10.16
C GLU A 66 -0.28 0.65 8.83
N ASN A 67 -0.29 -0.33 7.92
CA ASN A 67 0.30 -0.15 6.61
C ASN A 67 -0.43 0.94 5.79
N ARG A 68 -1.77 0.93 5.81
CA ARG A 68 -2.60 1.92 5.14
C ARG A 68 -2.32 3.34 5.65
N GLU A 69 -2.31 3.53 6.98
CA GLU A 69 -2.01 4.83 7.60
C GLU A 69 -0.61 5.34 7.22
N THR A 70 0.36 4.45 7.21
CA THR A 70 1.74 4.78 6.78
C THR A 70 1.77 5.22 5.32
N MET A 71 1.04 4.52 4.44
CA MET A 71 0.95 4.88 3.01
C MET A 71 0.21 6.19 2.82
N GLU A 72 -0.87 6.44 3.55
CA GLU A 72 -1.63 7.68 3.52
C GLU A 72 -0.77 8.88 3.94
N MET A 73 -0.02 8.78 5.04
CA MET A 73 0.90 9.84 5.46
C MET A 73 1.94 10.16 4.38
N LYS A 74 2.50 9.14 3.72
CA LYS A 74 3.46 9.33 2.64
C LYS A 74 2.83 9.98 1.43
N LEU A 75 1.64 9.53 1.03
CA LEU A 75 0.90 10.12 -0.08
C LEU A 75 0.57 11.59 0.18
N ASN A 76 0.08 11.92 1.38
CA ASN A 76 -0.20 13.29 1.78
C ASN A 76 1.05 14.19 1.67
N LYS A 77 2.21 13.68 2.11
CA LYS A 77 3.49 14.38 1.98
C LYS A 77 3.84 14.63 0.51
N ILE A 78 3.79 13.58 -0.32
CA ILE A 78 4.08 13.67 -1.77
C ILE A 78 3.15 14.70 -2.44
N VAL A 79 1.85 14.65 -2.16
CA VAL A 79 0.86 15.57 -2.74
C VAL A 79 1.17 17.02 -2.34
N THR A 80 1.50 17.26 -1.07
CA THR A 80 1.85 18.59 -0.56
C THR A 80 3.12 19.12 -1.23
N GLU A 81 4.16 18.30 -1.32
CA GLU A 81 5.45 18.66 -1.93
C GLU A 81 5.33 18.89 -3.46
N SER A 82 4.31 18.29 -4.09
CA SER A 82 4.04 18.41 -5.53
C SER A 82 3.01 19.50 -5.88
N ASP A 83 2.54 20.28 -4.91
CA ASP A 83 1.47 21.28 -5.11
C ASP A 83 0.24 20.70 -5.86
N GLY A 84 -0.08 19.45 -5.60
CA GLY A 84 -1.17 18.72 -6.23
C GLY A 84 -0.96 18.39 -7.71
N ASP A 85 0.24 18.61 -8.29
CA ASP A 85 0.52 18.20 -9.67
C ASP A 85 0.54 16.70 -9.82
N ILE A 86 -0.45 16.17 -10.51
CA ILE A 86 -0.68 14.72 -10.63
C ILE A 86 0.51 13.97 -11.21
N PHE A 87 1.23 14.56 -12.17
CA PHE A 87 2.37 13.91 -12.80
C PHE A 87 3.54 13.81 -11.85
N SER A 88 3.86 14.88 -11.12
CA SER A 88 4.89 14.92 -10.08
C SER A 88 4.57 13.95 -8.96
N ILE A 89 3.30 13.81 -8.57
CA ILE A 89 2.85 12.82 -7.59
C ILE A 89 3.17 11.41 -8.05
N TYR A 90 2.81 11.03 -9.28
CA TYR A 90 3.06 9.69 -9.80
C TYR A 90 4.55 9.39 -10.02
N ILE A 91 5.35 10.41 -10.37
CA ILE A 91 6.81 10.29 -10.43
C ILE A 91 7.38 10.01 -9.03
N SER A 92 6.97 10.76 -8.02
CA SER A 92 7.42 10.56 -6.64
C SER A 92 6.97 9.22 -6.07
N MET A 93 5.75 8.77 -6.40
CA MET A 93 5.27 7.44 -6.05
C MET A 93 6.12 6.33 -6.68
N TYR A 94 6.45 6.45 -7.98
CA TYR A 94 7.32 5.50 -8.66
C TYR A 94 8.71 5.44 -7.98
N ASP A 95 9.31 6.59 -7.70
CA ASP A 95 10.62 6.66 -7.06
C ASP A 95 10.59 6.04 -5.65
N ASP A 96 9.55 6.31 -4.83
CA ASP A 96 9.38 5.69 -3.51
C ASP A 96 9.18 4.18 -3.60
N MET A 97 8.35 3.71 -4.54
CA MET A 97 8.07 2.28 -4.72
C MET A 97 9.30 1.52 -5.21
N THR A 98 10.04 2.05 -6.18
CA THR A 98 11.24 1.40 -6.71
C THR A 98 12.38 1.40 -5.71
N ALA A 99 12.62 2.50 -4.99
CA ALA A 99 13.62 2.54 -3.91
C ALA A 99 13.38 1.47 -2.85
N LYS A 100 12.10 1.14 -2.56
CA LYS A 100 11.72 0.11 -1.58
C LYS A 100 11.78 -1.30 -2.15
N CYS A 101 11.45 -1.50 -3.42
CA CYS A 101 11.52 -2.82 -4.07
C CYS A 101 12.95 -3.40 -4.03
N PHE A 102 13.96 -2.52 -3.98
CA PHE A 102 15.36 -2.94 -3.89
C PHE A 102 15.90 -3.02 -2.46
N ASN A 103 15.23 -2.37 -1.50
CA ASN A 103 15.74 -2.23 -0.13
C ASN A 103 14.86 -2.88 0.95
N ASN A 104 13.67 -3.44 0.65
CA ASN A 104 12.76 -3.84 1.72
C ASN A 104 12.04 -5.17 1.49
N MET A 105 12.40 -6.14 2.31
CA MET A 105 11.68 -7.40 2.55
C MET A 105 10.18 -7.18 2.92
N ASN A 106 9.84 -6.04 3.51
CA ASN A 106 8.48 -5.70 3.92
C ASN A 106 7.47 -5.61 2.76
N GLN A 107 7.85 -5.11 1.58
CA GLN A 107 6.92 -5.02 0.45
C GLN A 107 6.57 -6.39 -0.13
N GLU A 108 7.54 -7.29 -0.20
CA GLU A 108 7.29 -8.67 -0.62
C GLU A 108 6.34 -9.37 0.35
N ILE A 109 6.49 -9.12 1.65
CA ILE A 109 5.58 -9.62 2.69
C ILE A 109 4.16 -9.11 2.45
N TYR A 110 3.95 -7.80 2.28
CA TYR A 110 2.61 -7.25 2.02
C TYR A 110 2.01 -7.74 0.71
N ARG A 111 2.81 -7.84 -0.36
CA ARG A 111 2.35 -8.42 -1.63
C ARG A 111 1.80 -9.83 -1.43
N LYS A 112 2.54 -10.69 -0.72
CA LYS A 112 2.11 -12.06 -0.40
C LYS A 112 0.86 -12.08 0.49
N ILE A 113 0.79 -11.21 1.50
CA ILE A 113 -0.41 -11.07 2.35
C ILE A 113 -1.63 -10.74 1.49
N PHE A 114 -1.54 -9.76 0.58
CA PHE A 114 -2.63 -9.38 -0.31
C PHE A 114 -3.02 -10.51 -1.28
N GLU A 115 -2.06 -11.26 -1.81
CA GLU A 115 -2.32 -12.42 -2.65
C GLU A 115 -3.06 -13.52 -1.87
N ASN A 116 -2.67 -13.76 -0.62
CA ASN A 116 -3.30 -14.75 0.25
C ASN A 116 -4.73 -14.35 0.70
N ILE A 117 -5.03 -13.06 0.83
CA ILE A 117 -6.37 -12.56 1.18
C ILE A 117 -7.34 -12.71 0.01
N LYS A 118 -6.92 -12.37 -1.22
CA LYS A 118 -7.78 -12.36 -2.41
C LYS A 118 -8.50 -13.68 -2.68
N THR A 119 -8.04 -14.76 -2.10
CA THR A 119 -8.55 -16.09 -2.42
C THR A 119 -9.63 -16.61 -1.47
N ASN A 120 -9.82 -16.03 -0.26
CA ASN A 120 -10.60 -16.75 0.78
C ASN A 120 -11.36 -15.91 1.82
N ASP A 121 -11.40 -14.59 1.79
CA ASP A 121 -12.11 -13.82 2.84
C ASP A 121 -12.82 -12.57 2.30
N GLU A 122 -14.11 -12.76 2.01
CA GLU A 122 -15.01 -11.75 1.45
C GLU A 122 -15.15 -10.52 2.38
N SER A 123 -15.20 -10.75 3.70
CA SER A 123 -15.42 -9.67 4.68
C SER A 123 -14.23 -8.71 4.82
N ILE A 124 -13.00 -9.24 4.73
CA ILE A 124 -11.79 -8.41 4.73
C ILE A 124 -11.72 -7.62 3.42
N TYR A 125 -12.07 -8.26 2.30
CA TYR A 125 -12.06 -7.63 0.98
C TYR A 125 -13.06 -6.47 0.90
N GLU A 126 -14.30 -6.65 1.35
CA GLU A 126 -15.34 -5.60 1.36
C GLU A 126 -14.94 -4.39 2.22
N GLY A 127 -14.38 -4.63 3.40
CA GLY A 127 -13.89 -3.54 4.27
C GLY A 127 -12.76 -2.74 3.62
N MET A 128 -11.87 -3.42 2.89
CA MET A 128 -10.79 -2.77 2.12
C MET A 128 -11.32 -1.95 0.94
N GLU A 129 -12.33 -2.44 0.21
CA GLU A 129 -12.92 -1.73 -0.93
C GLU A 129 -13.65 -0.44 -0.48
N GLN A 130 -14.39 -0.47 0.63
CA GLN A 130 -15.04 0.73 1.17
C GLN A 130 -14.03 1.81 1.56
N LYS A 131 -12.94 1.42 2.24
CA LYS A 131 -11.86 2.35 2.60
C LYS A 131 -11.14 2.90 1.38
N LYS A 132 -10.88 2.06 0.39
CA LYS A 132 -10.28 2.45 -0.89
C LYS A 132 -11.09 3.53 -1.62
N GLU A 133 -12.42 3.44 -1.59
CA GLU A 133 -13.28 4.48 -2.17
C GLU A 133 -13.15 5.81 -1.42
N GLN A 134 -13.09 5.79 -0.08
CA GLN A 134 -12.89 6.99 0.73
C GLN A 134 -11.50 7.61 0.48
N ASP A 135 -10.45 6.81 0.48
CA ASP A 135 -9.08 7.24 0.20
C ASP A 135 -8.97 7.83 -1.22
N PHE A 136 -9.66 7.24 -2.19
CA PHE A 136 -9.71 7.75 -3.55
C PHE A 136 -10.42 9.12 -3.64
N LYS A 137 -11.56 9.30 -2.96
CA LYS A 137 -12.25 10.60 -2.89
C LYS A 137 -11.37 11.67 -2.25
N LYS A 138 -10.67 11.32 -1.17
CA LYS A 138 -9.71 12.21 -0.51
C LYS A 138 -8.56 12.57 -1.45
N PHE A 139 -7.93 11.59 -2.09
CA PHE A 139 -6.88 11.83 -3.07
C PHE A 139 -7.33 12.76 -4.19
N LYS A 140 -8.53 12.50 -4.76
CA LYS A 140 -9.13 13.35 -5.79
C LYS A 140 -9.23 14.82 -5.36
N SER A 141 -9.64 15.09 -4.12
CA SER A 141 -9.79 16.46 -3.62
C SER A 141 -8.46 17.22 -3.46
N MET A 142 -7.35 16.51 -3.42
CA MET A 142 -6.01 17.08 -3.24
C MET A 142 -5.28 17.36 -4.56
N ILE A 143 -5.79 16.85 -5.69
CA ILE A 143 -5.18 17.03 -7.01
C ILE A 143 -5.57 18.37 -7.62
N ASN A 144 -4.56 19.07 -8.15
CA ASN A 144 -4.77 20.28 -8.95
C ASN A 144 -5.18 19.91 -10.38
N THR A 145 -6.46 20.00 -10.66
CA THR A 145 -7.04 19.65 -11.97
C THR A 145 -7.06 20.78 -12.99
N SER A 146 -6.61 22.00 -12.62
CA SER A 146 -6.74 23.20 -13.44
C SER A 146 -6.11 23.09 -14.84
N LYS A 147 -5.03 22.32 -14.94
CA LYS A 147 -4.28 22.10 -16.17
C LYS A 147 -4.68 20.84 -16.95
N LEU A 148 -5.64 20.07 -16.44
CA LEU A 148 -6.05 18.81 -17.03
C LEU A 148 -7.29 18.98 -17.90
N LYS A 149 -7.38 18.19 -18.99
CA LYS A 149 -8.58 18.06 -19.83
C LYS A 149 -9.58 17.15 -19.13
N ILE A 150 -10.31 17.69 -18.18
CA ILE A 150 -11.36 16.98 -17.44
C ILE A 150 -12.66 17.70 -17.71
N GLU A 151 -13.58 17.03 -18.38
CA GLU A 151 -14.92 17.53 -18.67
C GLU A 151 -15.95 16.97 -17.66
N ASN A 152 -15.66 15.79 -17.12
CA ASN A 152 -16.54 15.09 -16.18
C ASN A 152 -15.76 14.14 -15.25
N ASP A 153 -16.45 13.53 -14.30
CA ASP A 153 -15.86 12.60 -13.34
C ASP A 153 -15.30 11.33 -13.98
N LEU A 154 -15.85 10.90 -15.13
CA LEU A 154 -15.34 9.73 -15.85
C LEU A 154 -13.93 10.00 -16.40
N ASP A 155 -13.70 11.18 -16.96
CA ASP A 155 -12.36 11.56 -17.49
C ASP A 155 -11.32 11.51 -16.38
N TYR A 156 -11.67 12.08 -15.20
CA TYR A 156 -10.77 12.01 -14.04
C TYR A 156 -10.44 10.58 -13.65
N ASN A 157 -11.45 9.70 -13.55
CA ASN A 157 -11.25 8.31 -13.18
C ASN A 157 -10.39 7.56 -14.20
N LEU A 158 -10.58 7.81 -15.49
CA LEU A 158 -9.78 7.23 -16.58
C LEU A 158 -8.31 7.70 -16.53
N ILE A 159 -8.07 8.98 -16.27
CA ILE A 159 -6.72 9.53 -16.09
C ILE A 159 -6.01 8.81 -14.94
N ILE A 160 -6.66 8.67 -13.79
CA ILE A 160 -6.09 7.96 -12.63
C ILE A 160 -5.81 6.49 -12.97
N GLN A 161 -6.72 5.80 -13.66
CA GLN A 161 -6.52 4.42 -14.07
C GLN A 161 -5.32 4.27 -15.01
N ILE A 162 -5.17 5.16 -15.99
CA ILE A 162 -4.02 5.15 -16.93
C ILE A 162 -2.72 5.38 -16.17
N LEU A 163 -2.66 6.39 -15.30
CA LEU A 163 -1.46 6.69 -14.52
C LEU A 163 -1.10 5.55 -13.57
N ASN A 164 -2.09 4.94 -12.91
CA ASN A 164 -1.88 3.74 -12.08
C ASN A 164 -1.32 2.58 -12.92
N ALA A 165 -1.92 2.26 -14.07
CA ALA A 165 -1.49 1.17 -14.93
C ALA A 165 -0.05 1.38 -15.43
N VAL A 166 0.27 2.59 -15.88
CA VAL A 166 1.61 2.95 -16.37
C VAL A 166 2.64 2.85 -15.23
N THR A 167 2.32 3.37 -14.05
CA THR A 167 3.23 3.39 -12.90
C THR A 167 3.47 1.97 -12.38
N MET A 168 2.40 1.21 -12.10
CA MET A 168 2.53 -0.16 -11.57
C MET A 168 3.25 -1.09 -12.55
N SER A 169 2.92 -1.02 -13.85
CA SER A 169 3.63 -1.77 -14.89
C SER A 169 5.12 -1.43 -14.93
N SER A 170 5.45 -0.15 -14.79
CA SER A 170 6.85 0.33 -14.81
C SER A 170 7.62 -0.07 -13.55
N VAL A 171 6.98 -0.04 -12.37
CA VAL A 171 7.57 -0.54 -11.11
C VAL A 171 7.88 -2.04 -11.22
N VAL A 172 6.92 -2.86 -11.66
CA VAL A 172 7.15 -4.31 -11.84
C VAL A 172 8.27 -4.57 -12.84
N ARG A 173 8.31 -3.79 -13.93
CA ARG A 173 9.33 -3.94 -14.96
C ARG A 173 10.72 -3.50 -14.47
N SER A 174 10.81 -2.47 -13.62
CA SER A 174 12.08 -1.97 -13.09
C SER A 174 12.88 -3.04 -12.34
N ILE A 175 12.20 -4.01 -11.70
CA ILE A 175 12.83 -5.13 -11.01
C ILE A 175 13.65 -6.03 -11.97
N LYS A 176 13.28 -6.05 -13.26
CA LYS A 176 13.94 -6.86 -14.30
C LYS A 176 15.02 -6.10 -15.07
N TYR A 177 15.19 -4.80 -14.84
CA TYR A 177 16.19 -4.00 -15.51
C TYR A 177 17.55 -4.15 -14.82
N GLU A 178 18.62 -4.22 -15.65
CA GLU A 178 20.00 -4.18 -15.16
C GLU A 178 20.38 -2.80 -14.58
N SER A 179 19.69 -1.74 -15.01
CA SER A 179 19.91 -0.36 -14.56
C SER A 179 18.58 0.28 -14.16
N GLN A 180 18.50 0.69 -12.91
CA GLN A 180 17.35 1.46 -12.39
C GLN A 180 17.20 2.81 -13.07
N GLU A 181 18.31 3.44 -13.44
CA GLU A 181 18.33 4.72 -14.16
C GLU A 181 17.63 4.60 -15.51
N LYS A 182 17.95 3.57 -16.30
CA LYS A 182 17.26 3.31 -17.58
C LYS A 182 15.78 2.99 -17.40
N ALA A 183 15.42 2.24 -16.36
CA ALA A 183 14.03 1.96 -16.05
C ALA A 183 13.25 3.24 -15.71
N ARG A 184 13.87 4.14 -14.93
CA ARG A 184 13.30 5.43 -14.57
C ARG A 184 13.15 6.36 -15.78
N GLU A 185 14.17 6.42 -16.65
CA GLU A 185 14.07 7.18 -17.90
C GLU A 185 12.92 6.72 -18.80
N GLU A 186 12.75 5.40 -18.95
CA GLU A 186 11.61 4.84 -19.70
C GLU A 186 10.27 5.23 -19.06
N PHE A 187 10.18 5.16 -17.73
CA PHE A 187 8.98 5.58 -17.00
C PHE A 187 8.67 7.06 -17.22
N LEU A 188 9.66 7.95 -17.09
CA LEU A 188 9.48 9.38 -17.33
C LEU A 188 8.99 9.70 -18.75
N LYS A 189 9.49 8.99 -19.76
CA LYS A 189 9.00 9.10 -21.15
C LYS A 189 7.53 8.70 -21.27
N LYS A 190 7.11 7.64 -20.58
CA LYS A 190 5.69 7.23 -20.57
C LYS A 190 4.80 8.29 -19.91
N ILE A 191 5.22 8.83 -18.75
CA ILE A 191 4.50 9.91 -18.08
C ILE A 191 4.39 11.14 -18.98
N GLU A 192 5.46 11.52 -19.68
CA GLU A 192 5.44 12.64 -20.63
C GLU A 192 4.44 12.43 -21.78
N LEU A 193 4.35 11.21 -22.33
CA LEU A 193 3.38 10.89 -23.37
C LEU A 193 1.94 11.01 -22.86
N VAL A 194 1.65 10.50 -21.65
CA VAL A 194 0.35 10.66 -21.02
C VAL A 194 0.04 12.13 -20.79
N LYS A 195 1.00 12.88 -20.25
CA LYS A 195 0.86 14.32 -19.98
C LYS A 195 0.46 15.09 -21.25
N LYS A 196 1.16 14.87 -22.36
CA LYS A 196 0.86 15.50 -23.67
C LYS A 196 -0.57 15.19 -24.17
N GLY A 197 -1.11 14.02 -23.81
CA GLY A 197 -2.46 13.62 -24.18
C GLY A 197 -3.57 14.31 -23.37
N ILE A 198 -3.33 14.54 -22.07
CA ILE A 198 -4.36 14.96 -21.11
C ILE A 198 -4.18 16.37 -20.55
N GLU A 199 -3.07 17.05 -20.82
CA GLU A 199 -2.85 18.44 -20.43
C GLU A 199 -3.55 19.40 -21.42
N LYS A 200 -4.15 20.48 -20.91
CA LYS A 200 -4.70 21.53 -21.75
C LYS A 200 -3.57 22.17 -22.55
N ARG A 201 -3.75 22.30 -23.86
CA ARG A 201 -2.85 23.11 -24.67
C ARG A 201 -3.12 24.59 -24.33
N CYS A 202 -2.10 25.31 -23.92
CA CYS A 202 -2.14 26.77 -23.81
C CYS A 202 -2.31 27.39 -25.19
#